data_e3f205aa805bd82571ab1a84936c1680
#
_entry.id   e3f205aa805bd82571ab1a84936c1680
#
_cell.length_a   1.000
_cell.length_b   1.000
_cell.length_c   1.000
_cell.angle_alpha   90.00
_cell.angle_beta   90.00
_cell.angle_gamma   90.00
#
_symmetry.space_group_name_H-M   'P 1'
#
loop_
_entity.id
_entity.type
_entity.pdbx_description
1 polymer ?
#
loop_
_entity_poly.entity_id
_entity_poly.type
_entity_poly.pdbx_seq_one_letter_code
_entity_poly.pdbx_strand_id
1 'polypeptide(L)'
;GLTGVSGGILLRKSFFTIPRQNLGSHAQFPNDDTAPQITEGVEFFSQAYTPSTANCDLYIHCTCSVGETTNIADDVGMALFINDQTDALRAVTDYSVHGANLVITHKMPSWGVSAKTFSLRSPKGDGINYAADGYYQAKYGASTHASLFTIEEIAT
;
A
#
# COMPACT_ATOMS: atom_id res chain seq x y z
N GLY A 1 33.67 -25.45 0.86
CA GLY A 1 32.30 -25.42 1.32
C GLY A 1 31.67 -24.11 0.98
N LEU A 2 30.57 -24.10 0.22
CA LEU A 2 29.68 -22.94 0.02
C LEU A 2 28.97 -22.66 1.36
N THR A 3 29.53 -21.74 2.14
CA THR A 3 28.89 -21.26 3.35
C THR A 3 27.74 -20.32 2.94
N GLY A 4 26.53 -20.85 3.04
CA GLY A 4 25.34 -20.14 3.43
C GLY A 4 24.95 -18.88 2.66
N VAL A 5 24.38 -19.02 1.46
CA VAL A 5 23.29 -18.14 1.08
C VAL A 5 22.07 -18.66 1.85
N SER A 6 21.77 -18.08 3.00
CA SER A 6 20.49 -18.29 3.68
C SER A 6 19.41 -17.52 2.92
N GLY A 7 19.07 -17.99 1.74
CA GLY A 7 17.83 -17.61 1.08
C GLY A 7 16.71 -18.26 1.85
N GLY A 8 15.88 -17.49 2.54
CA GLY A 8 14.72 -18.02 3.23
C GLY A 8 13.80 -18.74 2.24
N ILE A 9 13.17 -19.83 2.69
CA ILE A 9 12.22 -20.59 1.86
C ILE A 9 10.91 -19.81 1.79
N LEU A 10 10.42 -19.58 0.58
CA LEU A 10 9.08 -19.02 0.38
C LEU A 10 8.03 -20.03 0.86
N LEU A 11 7.31 -19.67 1.90
CA LEU A 11 6.25 -20.49 2.49
C LEU A 11 4.91 -20.24 1.82
N ARG A 12 4.58 -18.97 1.60
CA ARG A 12 3.31 -18.54 1.01
C ARG A 12 3.47 -17.21 0.29
N LYS A 13 2.74 -17.04 -0.81
CA LYS A 13 2.57 -15.77 -1.49
C LYS A 13 1.08 -15.50 -1.69
N SER A 14 0.62 -14.34 -1.28
CA SER A 14 -0.78 -13.91 -1.35
C SER A 14 -0.88 -12.63 -2.17
N PHE A 15 -1.89 -12.57 -3.05
CA PHE A 15 -2.17 -11.43 -3.91
C PHE A 15 -3.56 -10.89 -3.60
N PHE A 16 -3.65 -9.58 -3.45
CA PHE A 16 -4.90 -8.89 -3.23
C PHE A 16 -5.01 -7.73 -4.22
N THR A 17 -6.11 -7.67 -4.95
CA THR A 17 -6.37 -6.55 -5.87
C THR A 17 -6.84 -5.35 -5.08
N ILE A 18 -6.23 -4.20 -5.31
CA ILE A 18 -6.70 -2.92 -4.77
C ILE A 18 -7.78 -2.42 -5.73
N PRO A 19 -9.04 -2.30 -5.28
CA PRO A 19 -10.12 -1.83 -6.14
C PRO A 19 -9.96 -0.35 -6.44
N ARG A 20 -10.40 0.06 -7.62
CA ARG A 20 -10.46 1.48 -7.98
C ARG A 20 -11.39 2.23 -7.04
N GLN A 21 -10.91 3.35 -6.53
CA GLN A 21 -11.69 4.26 -5.69
C GLN A 21 -11.46 5.71 -6.08
N ASN A 22 -12.54 6.49 -6.07
CA ASN A 22 -12.49 7.94 -6.10
C ASN A 22 -12.67 8.42 -4.67
N LEU A 23 -11.65 9.08 -4.14
CA LEU A 23 -11.68 9.62 -2.79
C LEU A 23 -12.17 11.06 -2.85
N GLY A 24 -13.25 11.33 -2.12
CA GLY A 24 -13.75 12.67 -1.92
C GLY A 24 -12.86 13.51 -0.99
N SER A 25 -13.28 14.73 -0.72
CA SER A 25 -12.60 15.62 0.24
C SER A 25 -12.55 15.00 1.64
N HIS A 26 -11.37 14.96 2.26
CA HIS A 26 -11.16 14.43 3.60
C HIS A 26 -9.93 15.07 4.28
N ALA A 27 -9.74 14.77 5.56
CA ALA A 27 -8.57 15.20 6.30
C ALA A 27 -7.28 14.67 5.66
N GLN A 28 -6.32 15.53 5.47
CA GLN A 28 -5.02 15.21 4.88
C GLN A 28 -4.04 14.70 5.95
N PHE A 29 -2.97 14.06 5.53
CA PHE A 29 -1.80 13.94 6.41
C PHE A 29 -1.25 15.34 6.71
N PRO A 30 -0.87 15.62 7.95
CA PRO A 30 -0.17 16.86 8.24
C PRO A 30 1.09 17.00 7.38
N ASN A 31 1.31 18.19 6.85
CA ASN A 31 2.57 18.49 6.14
C ASN A 31 3.62 18.92 7.16
N ASP A 32 4.09 17.97 7.94
CA ASP A 32 5.09 18.12 8.97
C ASP A 32 6.16 17.00 8.88
N ASP A 33 7.12 17.01 9.78
CA ASP A 33 8.22 16.03 9.81
C ASP A 33 7.88 14.81 10.70
N THR A 34 6.60 14.45 10.81
CA THR A 34 6.16 13.30 11.59
C THR A 34 5.69 12.15 10.69
N ALA A 35 5.75 10.91 11.21
CA ALA A 35 5.19 9.78 10.51
C ALA A 35 3.66 9.91 10.42
N PRO A 36 3.04 9.65 9.25
CA PRO A 36 1.59 9.62 9.16
C PRO A 36 0.98 8.66 10.18
N GLN A 37 -0.14 9.06 10.79
CA GLN A 37 -0.84 8.27 11.78
C GLN A 37 -2.07 7.59 11.20
N ILE A 38 -2.47 6.44 11.76
CA ILE A 38 -3.60 5.64 11.29
C ILE A 38 -4.95 6.38 11.36
N THR A 39 -5.02 7.46 12.11
CA THR A 39 -6.19 8.36 12.20
C THR A 39 -6.22 9.45 11.15
N GLU A 40 -5.15 9.61 10.38
CA GLU A 40 -4.99 10.65 9.37
C GLU A 40 -5.27 10.12 7.96
N GLY A 41 -5.55 11.04 7.04
CA GLY A 41 -5.89 10.69 5.67
C GLY A 41 -7.14 9.82 5.55
N VAL A 42 -7.37 9.23 4.39
CA VAL A 42 -8.49 8.33 4.15
C VAL A 42 -8.02 6.93 3.77
N GLU A 43 -8.62 5.92 4.39
CA GLU A 43 -8.41 4.53 4.01
C GLU A 43 -9.07 4.24 2.66
N PHE A 44 -8.29 3.71 1.71
CA PHE A 44 -8.78 3.29 0.41
C PHE A 44 -8.62 1.80 0.14
N PHE A 45 -7.90 1.09 0.99
CA PHE A 45 -7.76 -0.34 0.94
C PHE A 45 -7.50 -0.90 2.33
N SER A 46 -8.13 -2.03 2.65
CA SER A 46 -7.81 -2.78 3.85
C SER A 46 -7.89 -4.29 3.60
N GLN A 47 -6.99 -5.04 4.23
CA GLN A 47 -6.87 -6.48 4.08
C GLN A 47 -6.49 -7.14 5.39
N ALA A 48 -7.37 -7.99 5.89
CA ALA A 48 -7.03 -8.87 7.00
C ALA A 48 -6.05 -9.96 6.52
N TYR A 49 -5.04 -10.23 7.32
CA TYR A 49 -4.03 -11.24 7.03
C TYR A 49 -3.65 -12.02 8.29
N THR A 50 -3.55 -13.34 8.14
CA THR A 50 -3.09 -14.26 9.17
C THR A 50 -1.87 -14.99 8.65
N PRO A 51 -0.68 -14.80 9.24
CA PRO A 51 0.50 -15.57 8.84
C PRO A 51 0.32 -17.07 9.04
N SER A 52 0.91 -17.87 8.19
CA SER A 52 0.84 -19.35 8.29
C SER A 52 1.65 -19.91 9.45
N THR A 53 2.67 -19.18 9.89
CA THR A 53 3.55 -19.55 11.00
C THR A 53 4.08 -18.31 11.72
N ALA A 54 4.50 -18.49 12.96
CA ALA A 54 5.20 -17.45 13.72
C ALA A 54 6.67 -17.28 13.30
N ASN A 55 7.24 -18.29 12.64
CA ASN A 55 8.67 -18.33 12.28
C ASN A 55 8.85 -17.95 10.80
N CYS A 56 8.43 -16.75 10.44
CA CYS A 56 8.66 -16.20 9.11
C CYS A 56 8.81 -14.68 9.14
N ASP A 57 9.44 -14.15 8.11
CA ASP A 57 9.38 -12.73 7.77
C ASP A 57 8.28 -12.51 6.73
N LEU A 58 7.59 -11.39 6.86
CA LEU A 58 6.60 -10.91 5.90
C LEU A 58 7.25 -9.85 5.01
N TYR A 59 7.23 -10.09 3.72
CA TYR A 59 7.61 -9.12 2.69
C TYR A 59 6.35 -8.60 2.05
N ILE A 60 6.07 -7.33 2.27
CA ILE A 60 4.89 -6.64 1.77
C ILE A 60 5.32 -5.81 0.57
N HIS A 61 4.65 -6.00 -0.54
CA HIS A 61 4.85 -5.22 -1.75
C HIS A 61 3.50 -4.69 -2.23
N CYS A 62 3.42 -3.39 -2.37
CA CYS A 62 2.25 -2.71 -2.87
C CYS A 62 2.61 -1.87 -4.09
N THR A 63 1.87 -2.03 -5.16
CA THR A 63 1.90 -1.15 -6.33
C THR A 63 0.52 -0.54 -6.51
N CYS A 64 0.44 0.77 -6.58
CA CYS A 64 -0.81 1.48 -6.78
C CYS A 64 -0.65 2.56 -7.84
N SER A 65 -1.44 2.47 -8.90
CA SER A 65 -1.57 3.55 -9.86
C SER A 65 -2.55 4.59 -9.32
N VAL A 66 -2.14 5.84 -9.37
CA VAL A 66 -2.94 6.98 -8.93
C VAL A 66 -3.19 7.87 -10.13
N GLY A 67 -4.45 8.26 -10.34
CA GLY A 67 -4.85 9.19 -11.38
C GLY A 67 -5.43 10.45 -10.76
N GLU A 68 -5.15 11.59 -11.34
CA GLU A 68 -5.72 12.88 -10.94
C GLU A 68 -6.85 13.30 -11.87
N THR A 69 -7.89 13.95 -11.31
CA THR A 69 -9.04 14.39 -12.10
C THR A 69 -9.03 15.88 -12.41
N THR A 70 -8.12 16.64 -11.84
CA THR A 70 -8.17 18.11 -11.84
C THR A 70 -7.13 18.80 -12.69
N ASN A 71 -6.21 18.11 -13.32
CA ASN A 71 -5.11 18.70 -14.10
C ASN A 71 -4.30 19.78 -13.34
N ILE A 72 -4.22 19.64 -12.03
CA ILE A 72 -3.44 20.49 -11.13
C ILE A 72 -2.31 19.62 -10.57
N ALA A 73 -1.09 20.09 -10.72
CA ALA A 73 0.06 19.42 -10.10
C ALA A 73 -0.11 19.38 -8.57
N ASP A 74 -0.06 18.21 -8.00
CA ASP A 74 -0.27 18.01 -6.57
C ASP A 74 0.52 16.83 -6.03
N ASP A 75 0.67 16.81 -4.70
CA ASP A 75 1.28 15.70 -4.01
C ASP A 75 0.30 14.52 -3.93
N VAL A 76 0.65 13.43 -4.58
CA VAL A 76 -0.04 12.16 -4.46
C VAL A 76 0.79 11.23 -3.61
N GLY A 77 0.15 10.39 -2.82
CA GLY A 77 0.90 9.51 -1.92
C GLY A 77 0.07 8.38 -1.37
N MET A 78 0.72 7.45 -0.71
CA MET A 78 0.06 6.42 0.09
C MET A 78 0.92 6.06 1.29
N ALA A 79 0.27 5.66 2.37
CA ALA A 79 0.91 5.13 3.56
C ALA A 79 0.34 3.75 3.92
N LEU A 80 1.23 2.84 4.32
CA LEU A 80 0.90 1.49 4.77
C LEU A 80 0.84 1.46 6.28
N PHE A 81 -0.25 0.93 6.80
CA PHE A 81 -0.48 0.75 8.25
C PHE A 81 -0.78 -0.71 8.58
N ILE A 82 -0.68 -1.03 9.86
CA ILE A 82 -1.21 -2.23 10.48
C ILE A 82 -2.02 -1.82 11.72
N ASN A 83 -3.15 -2.47 11.96
CA ASN A 83 -4.20 -2.02 12.90
C ASN A 83 -3.81 -1.92 14.38
N ASP A 84 -2.67 -2.43 14.79
CA ASP A 84 -2.17 -2.35 16.17
C ASP A 84 -1.01 -1.35 16.35
N GLN A 85 -0.71 -0.55 15.32
CA GLN A 85 0.29 0.50 15.37
C GLN A 85 -0.32 1.84 14.98
N THR A 86 0.09 2.90 15.66
CA THR A 86 -0.39 4.25 15.40
C THR A 86 0.24 4.84 14.15
N ASP A 87 1.55 4.64 14.01
CA ASP A 87 2.35 5.24 12.95
C ASP A 87 2.40 4.33 11.71
N ALA A 88 2.54 4.95 10.55
CA ALA A 88 2.70 4.22 9.30
C ALA A 88 3.96 3.36 9.30
N LEU A 89 3.84 2.13 8.81
CA LEU A 89 5.00 1.24 8.55
C LEU A 89 5.90 1.80 7.45
N ARG A 90 5.29 2.44 6.45
CA ARG A 90 5.93 3.10 5.31
C ARG A 90 4.98 4.11 4.69
N ALA A 91 5.56 5.17 4.12
CA ALA A 91 4.87 6.11 3.28
C ALA A 91 5.69 6.42 2.02
N VAL A 92 5.01 6.80 0.95
CA VAL A 92 5.59 7.27 -0.31
C VAL A 92 4.75 8.41 -0.84
N THR A 93 5.42 9.41 -1.39
CA THR A 93 4.79 10.54 -2.07
C THR A 93 5.45 10.75 -3.43
N ASP A 94 4.69 11.31 -4.37
CA ASP A 94 5.16 11.79 -5.65
C ASP A 94 4.43 13.09 -5.99
N TYR A 95 5.07 13.94 -6.76
CA TYR A 95 4.49 15.19 -7.24
C TYR A 95 4.13 15.02 -8.72
N SER A 96 2.84 14.99 -9.02
CA SER A 96 2.39 14.67 -10.37
C SER A 96 1.24 15.56 -10.83
N VAL A 97 1.23 15.85 -12.15
CA VAL A 97 0.15 16.59 -12.81
C VAL A 97 -0.94 15.66 -13.34
N HIS A 98 -0.62 14.40 -13.59
CA HIS A 98 -1.53 13.48 -14.31
C HIS A 98 -1.70 12.12 -13.64
N GLY A 99 -0.91 11.82 -12.65
CA GLY A 99 -0.93 10.53 -11.96
C GLY A 99 0.46 9.96 -11.76
N ALA A 100 0.57 9.01 -10.86
CA ALA A 100 1.81 8.37 -10.45
C ALA A 100 1.61 6.86 -10.27
N ASN A 101 2.71 6.13 -10.34
CA ASN A 101 2.77 4.75 -9.87
C ASN A 101 3.51 4.72 -8.55
N LEU A 102 2.78 4.54 -7.47
CA LEU A 102 3.32 4.47 -6.13
C LEU A 102 3.71 3.04 -5.78
N VAL A 103 4.87 2.87 -5.18
CA VAL A 103 5.39 1.55 -4.76
C VAL A 103 5.83 1.61 -3.31
N ILE A 104 5.29 0.72 -2.49
CA ILE A 104 5.78 0.47 -1.13
C ILE A 104 6.33 -0.95 -1.06
N THR A 105 7.52 -1.08 -0.48
CA THR A 105 8.07 -2.36 -0.02
C THR A 105 8.38 -2.26 1.45
N HIS A 106 7.98 -3.27 2.22
CA HIS A 106 8.24 -3.33 3.66
C HIS A 106 8.50 -4.76 4.09
N LYS A 107 9.48 -4.93 4.98
CA LYS A 107 9.79 -6.21 5.62
C LYS A 107 9.53 -6.10 7.10
N MET A 108 8.85 -7.08 7.67
CA MET A 108 8.65 -7.19 9.11
C MET A 108 8.62 -8.66 9.54
N PRO A 109 8.97 -8.98 10.81
CA PRO A 109 8.77 -10.32 11.34
C PRO A 109 7.28 -10.63 11.47
N SER A 110 6.93 -11.91 11.39
CA SER A 110 5.59 -12.37 11.74
C SER A 110 5.29 -12.10 13.21
N TRP A 111 4.05 -11.73 13.48
CA TRP A 111 3.54 -11.52 14.85
C TRP A 111 2.84 -12.77 15.44
N GLY A 112 3.03 -13.92 14.85
CA GLY A 112 2.31 -15.14 15.18
C GLY A 112 1.22 -15.48 14.17
N VAL A 113 0.29 -16.33 14.55
CA VAL A 113 -0.79 -16.84 13.70
C VAL A 113 -2.16 -16.22 13.98
N SER A 114 -2.19 -15.02 14.54
CA SER A 114 -3.43 -14.25 14.73
C SER A 114 -3.68 -13.32 13.53
N ALA A 115 -4.94 -12.97 13.29
CA ALA A 115 -5.29 -12.03 12.24
C ALA A 115 -4.93 -10.59 12.65
N LYS A 116 -4.31 -9.85 11.74
CA LYS A 116 -4.20 -8.38 11.78
C LYS A 116 -4.64 -7.80 10.45
N THR A 117 -4.93 -6.51 10.43
CA THR A 117 -5.39 -5.82 9.22
C THR A 117 -4.35 -4.82 8.75
N PHE A 118 -3.88 -5.00 7.52
CA PHE A 118 -3.14 -3.96 6.81
C PHE A 118 -4.11 -2.98 6.18
N SER A 119 -3.76 -1.72 6.15
CA SER A 119 -4.49 -0.71 5.39
C SER A 119 -3.57 0.22 4.62
N LEU A 120 -4.08 0.74 3.51
CA LEU A 120 -3.47 1.80 2.72
C LEU A 120 -4.33 3.05 2.84
N ARG A 121 -3.68 4.16 3.15
CA ARG A 121 -4.35 5.46 3.31
C ARG A 121 -3.74 6.49 2.37
N SER A 122 -4.61 7.38 1.89
CA SER A 122 -4.25 8.51 1.05
C SER A 122 -3.99 9.75 1.90
N PRO A 123 -2.91 10.52 1.61
CA PRO A 123 -2.68 11.82 2.24
C PRO A 123 -3.70 12.87 1.82
N LYS A 124 -4.31 12.72 0.63
CA LYS A 124 -5.21 13.71 0.04
C LYS A 124 -6.37 13.02 -0.67
N GLY A 125 -7.52 13.67 -0.75
CA GLY A 125 -8.73 13.11 -1.33
C GLY A 125 -9.27 13.82 -2.56
N ASP A 126 -9.15 15.13 -2.63
CA ASP A 126 -9.78 15.92 -3.68
C ASP A 126 -9.19 15.65 -5.06
N GLY A 127 -10.03 15.13 -5.95
CA GLY A 127 -9.68 14.92 -7.35
C GLY A 127 -8.74 13.75 -7.61
N ILE A 128 -8.45 12.89 -6.62
CA ILE A 128 -7.53 11.77 -6.78
C ILE A 128 -8.28 10.44 -6.84
N ASN A 129 -7.94 9.62 -7.82
CA ASN A 129 -8.43 8.26 -7.97
C ASN A 129 -7.31 7.27 -7.70
N TYR A 130 -7.50 6.39 -6.73
CA TYR A 130 -6.59 5.29 -6.44
C TYR A 130 -6.96 4.04 -7.22
N ALA A 131 -5.94 3.26 -7.56
CA ALA A 131 -6.04 2.10 -8.44
C ALA A 131 -6.68 2.45 -9.80
N ALA A 132 -6.43 3.67 -10.26
CA ALA A 132 -6.87 4.14 -11.57
C ALA A 132 -5.85 3.77 -12.65
N ASP A 133 -6.33 3.48 -13.84
CA ASP A 133 -5.51 3.15 -15.00
C ASP A 133 -5.20 4.38 -15.87
N GLY A 134 -5.01 5.53 -15.26
CA GLY A 134 -4.56 6.77 -15.88
C GLY A 134 -5.49 7.95 -15.66
N TYR A 135 -5.11 9.05 -16.29
CA TYR A 135 -5.75 10.35 -16.21
C TYR A 135 -7.23 10.30 -16.66
N TYR A 136 -8.14 10.70 -15.82
CA TYR A 136 -9.60 10.83 -16.02
C TYR A 136 -10.43 9.55 -16.24
N GLN A 137 -9.91 8.50 -16.87
CA GLN A 137 -10.74 7.34 -17.23
C GLN A 137 -9.94 6.04 -17.30
N ALA A 138 -10.65 4.92 -17.17
CA ALA A 138 -10.11 3.60 -17.44
C ALA A 138 -9.69 3.49 -18.92
N LYS A 139 -8.38 3.42 -19.19
CA LYS A 139 -7.86 3.35 -20.57
C LYS A 139 -7.78 1.95 -21.14
N TYR A 140 -7.56 0.96 -20.27
CA TYR A 140 -7.29 -0.43 -20.69
C TYR A 140 -8.26 -1.44 -20.10
N GLY A 141 -9.36 -0.97 -19.51
CA GLY A 141 -10.33 -1.80 -18.80
C GLY A 141 -9.88 -2.14 -17.37
N ALA A 142 -10.80 -2.04 -16.43
CA ALA A 142 -10.55 -2.19 -14.99
C ALA A 142 -9.95 -3.55 -14.59
N SER A 143 -10.05 -4.57 -15.46
CA SER A 143 -9.52 -5.92 -15.19
C SER A 143 -8.06 -6.12 -15.63
N THR A 144 -7.53 -5.24 -16.45
CA THR A 144 -6.17 -5.36 -17.02
C THR A 144 -5.16 -4.47 -16.33
N HIS A 145 -5.59 -3.43 -15.65
CA HIS A 145 -4.75 -2.47 -14.93
C HIS A 145 -5.00 -2.59 -13.43
N ALA A 146 -4.41 -3.62 -12.83
CA ALA A 146 -4.62 -3.92 -11.42
C ALA A 146 -3.51 -3.32 -10.55
N SER A 147 -3.91 -2.50 -9.58
CA SER A 147 -3.07 -2.21 -8.43
C SER A 147 -3.09 -3.42 -7.49
N LEU A 148 -1.94 -3.79 -6.97
CA LEU A 148 -1.76 -5.03 -6.22
C LEU A 148 -1.15 -4.78 -4.86
N PHE A 149 -1.66 -5.52 -3.89
CA PHE A 149 -1.07 -5.70 -2.58
C PHE A 149 -0.64 -7.16 -2.43
N THR A 150 0.63 -7.39 -2.24
CA THR A 150 1.22 -8.73 -2.16
C THR A 150 1.90 -8.94 -0.83
N ILE A 151 1.73 -10.11 -0.24
CA ILE A 151 2.45 -10.55 0.96
C ILE A 151 3.15 -11.86 0.66
N GLU A 152 4.45 -11.92 0.90
CA GLU A 152 5.27 -13.12 0.86
C GLU A 152 5.72 -13.50 2.27
N GLU A 153 5.53 -14.75 2.64
CA GLU A 153 6.06 -15.33 3.88
C GLU A 153 7.34 -16.09 3.57
N ILE A 154 8.43 -15.69 4.20
CA ILE A 154 9.75 -16.31 4.05
C ILE A 154 10.16 -16.92 5.38
N ALA A 155 10.48 -18.20 5.40
CA ALA A 155 10.97 -18.89 6.61
C ALA A 155 12.24 -18.21 7.15
N THR A 156 12.32 -18.04 8.46
CA THR A 156 13.49 -17.51 9.18
C THR A 156 14.26 -18.60 9.86
#